data_7cef40284c1c1ab97c1216a104790133
#
_entry.id   7cef40284c1c1ab97c1216a104790133
#
_cell.length_a   1.000
_cell.length_b   1.000
_cell.length_c   1.000
_cell.angle_alpha   90.00
_cell.angle_beta   90.00
_cell.angle_gamma   90.00
#
_symmetry.space_group_name_H-M   'P 1'
#
loop_
_entity.id
_entity.type
_entity.pdbx_description
1 polymer ?
#
loop_
_entity_poly.entity_id
_entity_poly.type
_entity_poly.pdbx_seq_one_letter_code
_entity_poly.pdbx_strand_id
1 'polypeptide(L)'
;YVVVNLTSILYLGALAINSISGINLTACMYILAIFAIIITLGGMKVIGYTDVIQVFFLILGGLATTYLALDLVAERFGSSGVLNGFNLLTQHADDHFHMIFEKENENYLDLPGLTVLVGGMWIVNLNYWGCNQYITQRALGADLKTARNGILFASFLKLLMPVIVVL
;
A
#
# COMPACT_ATOMS: atom_id res chain seq x y z
N TYR A 1 -16.63 2.11 -11.59
CA TYR A 1 -15.50 2.18 -10.65
C TYR A 1 -15.05 0.79 -10.18
N VAL A 2 -15.96 -0.04 -9.58
CA VAL A 2 -15.60 -1.36 -9.01
C VAL A 2 -15.00 -2.30 -10.04
N VAL A 3 -15.62 -2.44 -11.21
CA VAL A 3 -15.13 -3.33 -12.29
C VAL A 3 -13.74 -2.92 -12.75
N VAL A 4 -13.52 -1.64 -13.03
CA VAL A 4 -12.22 -1.14 -13.48
C VAL A 4 -11.14 -1.37 -12.41
N ASN A 5 -11.48 -1.11 -11.15
CA ASN A 5 -10.55 -1.31 -10.03
C ASN A 5 -10.17 -2.79 -9.85
N LEU A 6 -11.15 -3.69 -9.91
CA LEU A 6 -10.90 -5.15 -9.84
C LEU A 6 -10.05 -5.65 -11.00
N THR A 7 -10.32 -5.16 -12.21
CA THR A 7 -9.51 -5.52 -13.39
C THR A 7 -8.06 -5.05 -13.23
N SER A 8 -7.86 -3.83 -12.76
CA SER A 8 -6.51 -3.29 -12.53
C SER A 8 -5.75 -4.08 -11.47
N ILE A 9 -6.39 -4.42 -10.35
CA ILE A 9 -5.77 -5.20 -9.28
C ILE A 9 -5.42 -6.62 -9.78
N LEU A 10 -6.33 -7.25 -10.51
CA LEU A 10 -6.09 -8.58 -11.08
C LEU A 10 -4.91 -8.57 -12.06
N TYR A 11 -4.86 -7.57 -12.93
CA TYR A 11 -3.78 -7.41 -13.91
C TYR A 11 -2.43 -7.16 -13.23
N LEU A 12 -2.37 -6.22 -12.29
CA LEU A 12 -1.14 -5.90 -11.55
C LEU A 12 -0.65 -7.10 -10.72
N GLY A 13 -1.57 -7.82 -10.07
CA GLY A 13 -1.23 -9.04 -9.34
C GLY A 13 -0.69 -10.13 -10.25
N ALA A 14 -1.30 -10.34 -11.41
CA ALA A 14 -0.84 -11.30 -12.41
C ALA A 14 0.52 -10.91 -13.00
N LEU A 15 0.76 -9.61 -13.22
CA LEU A 15 2.04 -9.08 -13.70
C LEU A 15 3.16 -9.34 -12.69
N ALA A 16 2.90 -9.11 -11.40
CA ALA A 16 3.87 -9.38 -10.34
C ALA A 16 4.24 -10.88 -10.27
N ILE A 17 3.26 -11.78 -10.35
CA ILE A 17 3.52 -13.22 -10.37
C ILE A 17 4.28 -13.63 -11.64
N ASN A 18 3.89 -13.11 -12.79
CA ASN A 18 4.59 -13.36 -14.06
C ASN A 18 6.06 -12.95 -13.96
N SER A 19 6.34 -11.76 -13.41
CA SER A 19 7.70 -11.23 -13.26
C SER A 19 8.60 -12.10 -12.36
N ILE A 20 8.02 -12.70 -11.31
CA ILE A 20 8.78 -13.51 -10.34
C ILE A 20 8.90 -14.98 -10.82
N SER A 21 7.80 -15.55 -11.34
CA SER A 21 7.72 -16.99 -11.65
C SER A 21 7.99 -17.33 -13.10
N GLY A 22 7.93 -16.33 -14.01
CA GLY A 22 8.03 -16.56 -15.46
C GLY A 22 6.80 -17.25 -16.09
N ILE A 23 5.73 -17.49 -15.33
CA ILE A 23 4.50 -18.10 -15.82
C ILE A 23 3.78 -17.12 -16.76
N ASN A 24 3.14 -17.62 -17.80
CA ASN A 24 2.39 -16.79 -18.74
C ASN A 24 1.37 -15.89 -18.03
N LEU A 25 1.33 -14.60 -18.39
CA LEU A 25 0.47 -13.58 -17.78
C LEU A 25 -1.02 -13.98 -17.78
N THR A 26 -1.49 -14.54 -18.90
CA THR A 26 -2.88 -14.97 -19.03
C THR A 26 -3.21 -16.12 -18.06
N ALA A 27 -2.29 -17.07 -17.90
CA ALA A 27 -2.45 -18.15 -16.94
C ALA A 27 -2.49 -17.61 -15.49
N CYS A 28 -1.63 -16.66 -15.15
CA CYS A 28 -1.63 -16.00 -13.84
C CYS A 28 -2.97 -15.29 -13.56
N MET A 29 -3.53 -14.59 -14.55
CA MET A 29 -4.85 -13.95 -14.41
C MET A 29 -5.96 -14.94 -14.13
N TYR A 30 -6.01 -16.07 -14.86
CA TYR A 30 -7.02 -17.11 -14.63
C TYR A 30 -6.86 -17.76 -13.25
N ILE A 31 -5.66 -18.08 -12.84
CA ILE A 31 -5.38 -18.67 -11.51
C ILE A 31 -5.85 -17.73 -10.41
N LEU A 32 -5.47 -16.44 -10.48
CA LEU A 32 -5.89 -15.44 -9.50
C LEU A 32 -7.41 -15.23 -9.49
N ALA A 33 -8.06 -15.22 -10.66
CA ALA A 33 -9.50 -15.05 -10.76
C ALA A 33 -10.24 -16.23 -10.11
N ILE A 34 -9.83 -17.47 -10.39
CA ILE A 34 -10.40 -18.67 -9.80
C ILE A 34 -10.21 -18.66 -8.28
N PHE A 35 -9.00 -18.31 -7.81
CA PHE A 35 -8.70 -18.21 -6.39
C PHE A 35 -9.56 -17.15 -5.70
N ALA A 36 -9.74 -15.98 -6.32
CA ALA A 36 -10.59 -14.92 -5.80
C ALA A 36 -12.06 -15.36 -5.70
N ILE A 37 -12.58 -16.13 -6.68
CA ILE A 37 -13.93 -16.68 -6.64
C ILE A 37 -14.09 -17.66 -5.47
N ILE A 38 -13.12 -18.55 -5.25
CA ILE A 38 -13.15 -19.52 -4.16
C ILE A 38 -13.19 -18.81 -2.80
N ILE A 39 -12.33 -17.80 -2.61
CA ILE A 39 -12.32 -17.00 -1.35
C ILE A 39 -13.65 -16.27 -1.16
N THR A 40 -14.20 -15.70 -2.23
CA THR A 40 -15.46 -14.94 -2.16
C THR A 40 -16.63 -15.84 -1.76
N LEU A 41 -16.66 -17.09 -2.22
CA LEU A 41 -17.68 -18.08 -1.81
C LEU A 41 -17.62 -18.42 -0.31
N GLY A 42 -16.46 -18.24 0.33
CA GLY A 42 -16.29 -18.41 1.78
C GLY A 42 -16.95 -17.31 2.64
N GLY A 43 -17.40 -16.23 2.00
CA GLY A 43 -18.10 -15.11 2.65
C GLY A 43 -17.19 -14.19 3.47
N MET A 44 -17.78 -13.15 4.07
CA MET A 44 -17.08 -12.06 4.78
C MET A 44 -16.18 -12.55 5.92
N LYS A 45 -16.54 -13.66 6.56
CA LYS A 45 -15.79 -14.20 7.69
C LYS A 45 -14.44 -14.79 7.26
N VAL A 46 -14.44 -15.53 6.15
CA VAL A 46 -13.22 -16.09 5.57
C VAL A 46 -12.30 -14.97 5.06
N ILE A 47 -12.88 -13.97 4.39
CA ILE A 47 -12.14 -12.80 3.92
C ILE A 47 -11.45 -12.09 5.10
N GLY A 48 -12.15 -11.90 6.22
CA GLY A 48 -11.55 -11.29 7.41
C GLY A 48 -10.32 -12.04 7.94
N TYR A 49 -10.35 -13.35 7.99
CA TYR A 49 -9.20 -14.15 8.43
C TYR A 49 -8.04 -14.10 7.42
N THR A 50 -8.33 -14.21 6.14
CA THR A 50 -7.29 -14.11 5.09
C THR A 50 -6.65 -12.72 5.07
N ASP A 51 -7.41 -11.66 5.28
CA ASP A 51 -6.89 -10.29 5.35
C ASP A 51 -5.88 -10.14 6.50
N VAL A 52 -6.14 -10.70 7.68
CA VAL A 52 -5.20 -10.65 8.83
C VAL A 52 -3.87 -11.33 8.47
N ILE A 53 -3.93 -12.50 7.87
CA ILE A 53 -2.74 -13.24 7.43
C ILE A 53 -1.97 -12.43 6.38
N GLN A 54 -2.67 -11.87 5.40
CA GLN A 54 -2.06 -11.06 4.34
C GLN A 54 -1.37 -9.82 4.90
N VAL A 55 -2.01 -9.09 5.82
CA VAL A 55 -1.43 -7.89 6.46
C VAL A 55 -0.19 -8.25 7.26
N PHE A 56 -0.19 -9.39 7.95
CA PHE A 56 0.99 -9.86 8.68
C PHE A 56 2.19 -10.09 7.74
N PHE A 57 1.99 -10.83 6.64
CA PHE A 57 3.05 -11.06 5.65
C PHE A 57 3.46 -9.77 4.92
N LEU A 58 2.53 -8.85 4.67
CA LEU A 58 2.81 -7.57 4.04
C LEU A 58 3.72 -6.71 4.92
N ILE A 59 3.45 -6.63 6.22
CA ILE A 59 4.28 -5.87 7.17
C ILE A 59 5.67 -6.52 7.29
N LEU A 60 5.74 -7.85 7.46
CA LEU A 60 7.03 -8.54 7.55
C LEU A 60 7.84 -8.40 6.27
N GLY A 61 7.21 -8.62 5.12
CA GLY A 61 7.87 -8.48 3.82
C GLY A 61 8.33 -7.04 3.56
N GLY A 62 7.48 -6.06 3.87
CA GLY A 62 7.82 -4.65 3.75
C GLY A 62 9.02 -4.26 4.61
N LEU A 63 9.01 -4.62 5.90
CA LEU A 63 10.14 -4.35 6.79
C LEU A 63 11.43 -5.06 6.35
N ALA A 64 11.33 -6.31 5.91
CA ALA A 64 12.49 -7.04 5.39
C ALA A 64 13.05 -6.37 4.12
N THR A 65 12.18 -5.94 3.22
CA THR A 65 12.60 -5.23 2.00
C THR A 65 13.26 -3.89 2.32
N THR A 66 12.69 -3.09 3.23
CA THR A 66 13.27 -1.83 3.69
C THR A 66 14.64 -2.06 4.32
N TYR A 67 14.76 -3.08 5.18
CA TYR A 67 16.04 -3.44 5.80
C TYR A 67 17.11 -3.78 4.75
N LEU A 68 16.78 -4.66 3.81
CA LEU A 68 17.70 -5.07 2.75
C LEU A 68 18.06 -3.92 1.80
N ALA A 69 17.08 -3.05 1.47
CA ALA A 69 17.32 -1.90 0.61
C ALA A 69 18.30 -0.90 1.26
N LEU A 70 18.11 -0.60 2.54
CA LEU A 70 19.00 0.31 3.27
C LEU A 70 20.41 -0.26 3.45
N ASP A 71 20.53 -1.57 3.66
CA ASP A 71 21.82 -2.25 3.76
C ASP A 71 22.54 -2.23 2.41
N LEU A 72 21.83 -2.50 1.31
CA LEU A 72 22.36 -2.42 -0.04
C LEU A 72 22.84 -1.01 -0.42
N VAL A 73 22.10 0.02 0.00
CA VAL A 73 22.52 1.42 -0.19
C VAL A 73 23.80 1.69 0.57
N ALA A 74 23.91 1.23 1.83
CA ALA A 74 25.12 1.39 2.63
C ALA A 74 26.33 0.72 1.97
N GLU A 75 26.19 -0.53 1.50
CA GLU A 75 27.26 -1.26 0.81
C GLU A 75 27.71 -0.55 -0.46
N ARG A 76 26.79 0.00 -1.24
CA ARG A 76 27.10 0.70 -2.51
C ARG A 76 27.96 1.94 -2.29
N PHE A 77 27.85 2.58 -1.14
CA PHE A 77 28.66 3.76 -0.74
C PHE A 77 29.88 3.40 0.14
N GLY A 78 30.25 2.11 0.23
CA GLY A 78 31.39 1.64 1.00
C GLY A 78 31.22 1.70 2.51
N SER A 79 29.97 1.73 2.97
CA SER A 79 29.59 1.73 4.38
C SER A 79 28.81 0.45 4.70
N SER A 80 28.55 0.18 5.97
CA SER A 80 27.74 -0.96 6.40
C SER A 80 26.74 -0.54 7.48
N GLY A 81 25.57 -1.20 7.45
CA GLY A 81 24.52 -1.01 8.42
C GLY A 81 23.41 -0.08 7.99
N VAL A 82 22.19 -0.42 8.39
CA VAL A 82 20.92 0.23 8.00
C VAL A 82 20.86 1.71 8.37
N LEU A 83 21.42 2.10 9.51
CA LEU A 83 21.45 3.50 9.93
C LEU A 83 22.34 4.36 9.03
N ASN A 84 23.46 3.81 8.58
CA ASN A 84 24.33 4.50 7.63
C ASN A 84 23.66 4.59 6.25
N GLY A 85 22.98 3.53 5.80
CA GLY A 85 22.18 3.54 4.59
C GLY A 85 21.08 4.61 4.63
N PHE A 86 20.37 4.75 5.74
CA PHE A 86 19.37 5.79 5.92
C PHE A 86 19.97 7.20 5.87
N ASN A 87 21.10 7.44 6.58
CA ASN A 87 21.76 8.74 6.53
C ASN A 87 22.28 9.10 5.14
N LEU A 88 22.79 8.11 4.40
CA LEU A 88 23.23 8.31 3.02
C LEU A 88 22.06 8.61 2.09
N LEU A 89 20.92 7.93 2.29
CA LEU A 89 19.71 8.17 1.53
C LEU A 89 19.21 9.61 1.74
N THR A 90 19.14 10.08 3.00
CA THR A 90 18.71 11.44 3.32
C THR A 90 19.66 12.51 2.79
N GLN A 91 20.97 12.23 2.68
CA GLN A 91 21.95 13.18 2.14
C GLN A 91 21.97 13.25 0.61
N HIS A 92 21.72 12.15 -0.08
CA HIS A 92 21.83 12.08 -1.53
C HIS A 92 20.49 12.16 -2.26
N ALA A 93 19.40 11.94 -1.55
CA ALA A 93 18.04 11.94 -2.09
C ALA A 93 17.12 12.87 -1.28
N ASP A 94 17.63 14.01 -0.81
CA ASP A 94 16.87 14.97 -0.02
C ASP A 94 15.61 15.45 -0.73
N ASP A 95 15.67 15.64 -2.05
CA ASP A 95 14.54 16.04 -2.89
C ASP A 95 13.33 15.07 -2.81
N HIS A 96 13.58 13.77 -2.53
CA HIS A 96 12.52 12.76 -2.39
C HIS A 96 11.74 12.86 -1.08
N PHE A 97 12.27 13.57 -0.08
CA PHE A 97 11.60 13.78 1.21
C PHE A 97 10.72 15.04 1.24
N HIS A 98 10.74 15.86 0.18
CA HIS A 98 9.91 17.04 0.05
C HIS A 98 8.57 16.69 -0.62
N MET A 99 7.54 16.43 0.19
CA MET A 99 6.21 16.08 -0.30
C MET A 99 5.40 17.30 -0.81
N ILE A 100 5.84 18.53 -0.52
CA ILE A 100 5.17 19.76 -0.94
C ILE A 100 6.04 20.41 -2.01
N PHE A 101 5.59 20.29 -3.26
CA PHE A 101 6.32 20.87 -4.38
C PHE A 101 6.11 22.38 -4.46
N GLU A 102 7.18 23.09 -4.81
CA GLU A 102 7.15 24.50 -5.16
C GLU A 102 6.62 24.66 -6.60
N LYS A 103 6.15 25.86 -6.95
CA LYS A 103 5.52 26.14 -8.26
C LYS A 103 6.47 25.96 -9.45
N GLU A 104 7.76 26.04 -9.20
CA GLU A 104 8.84 25.88 -10.17
C GLU A 104 9.17 24.41 -10.47
N ASN A 105 8.65 23.45 -9.68
CA ASN A 105 8.90 22.04 -9.88
C ASN A 105 8.09 21.52 -11.08
N GLU A 106 8.72 20.72 -11.96
CA GLU A 106 8.09 20.14 -13.16
C GLU A 106 6.86 19.29 -12.82
N ASN A 107 6.86 18.63 -11.68
CA ASN A 107 5.76 17.75 -11.21
C ASN A 107 4.67 18.52 -10.45
N TYR A 108 4.76 19.87 -10.32
CA TYR A 108 3.78 20.66 -9.60
C TYR A 108 2.36 20.57 -10.19
N LEU A 109 2.24 20.36 -11.49
CA LEU A 109 0.94 20.23 -12.17
C LEU A 109 0.23 18.92 -11.81
N ASP A 110 1.00 17.86 -11.56
CA ASP A 110 0.47 16.55 -11.20
C ASP A 110 0.14 16.45 -9.70
N LEU A 111 0.92 17.12 -8.87
CA LEU A 111 0.76 17.19 -7.42
C LEU A 111 0.90 18.64 -6.92
N PRO A 112 -0.15 19.48 -7.11
CA PRO A 112 -0.09 20.90 -6.78
C PRO A 112 -0.07 21.20 -5.27
N GLY A 113 0.84 20.59 -4.54
CA GLY A 113 1.28 20.93 -3.20
C GLY A 113 0.12 21.14 -2.19
N LEU A 114 0.16 22.27 -1.49
CA LEU A 114 -0.81 22.62 -0.44
C LEU A 114 -2.26 22.70 -0.92
N THR A 115 -2.51 23.03 -2.17
CA THR A 115 -3.88 23.14 -2.71
C THR A 115 -4.56 21.78 -2.81
N VAL A 116 -3.83 20.73 -3.15
CA VAL A 116 -4.35 19.34 -3.11
C VAL A 116 -4.55 18.87 -1.67
N LEU A 117 -3.60 19.16 -0.80
CA LEU A 117 -3.61 18.72 0.59
C LEU A 117 -4.80 19.33 1.34
N VAL A 118 -5.04 20.64 1.20
CA VAL A 118 -6.11 21.36 1.89
C VAL A 118 -7.45 21.26 1.15
N GLY A 119 -7.44 21.26 -0.18
CA GLY A 119 -8.66 21.31 -0.99
C GLY A 119 -9.21 19.95 -1.39
N GLY A 120 -8.38 19.08 -1.97
CA GLY A 120 -8.81 17.82 -2.61
C GLY A 120 -8.73 16.59 -1.73
N MET A 121 -7.71 16.45 -0.92
CA MET A 121 -7.44 15.26 -0.12
C MET A 121 -8.54 14.95 0.91
N TRP A 122 -9.19 15.95 1.46
CA TRP A 122 -10.31 15.78 2.38
C TRP A 122 -11.49 15.07 1.73
N ILE A 123 -11.84 15.46 0.51
CA ILE A 123 -12.95 14.86 -0.23
C ILE A 123 -12.65 13.40 -0.52
N VAL A 124 -11.43 13.10 -0.99
CA VAL A 124 -11.00 11.73 -1.28
C VAL A 124 -11.00 10.87 -0.01
N ASN A 125 -10.48 11.37 1.10
CA ASN A 125 -10.45 10.64 2.36
C ASN A 125 -11.85 10.44 2.95
N LEU A 126 -12.73 11.43 2.92
CA LEU A 126 -14.12 11.30 3.35
C LEU A 126 -14.86 10.26 2.49
N ASN A 127 -14.69 10.29 1.17
CA ASN A 127 -15.27 9.30 0.28
C ASN A 127 -14.74 7.89 0.57
N TYR A 128 -13.43 7.75 0.72
CA TYR A 128 -12.78 6.46 0.95
C TYR A 128 -13.19 5.83 2.29
N TRP A 129 -13.14 6.58 3.38
CA TRP A 129 -13.39 6.06 4.73
C TRP A 129 -14.86 6.08 5.15
N GLY A 130 -15.66 7.02 4.65
CA GLY A 130 -17.05 7.20 5.07
C GLY A 130 -18.09 6.70 4.08
N CYS A 131 -17.84 6.79 2.79
CA CYS A 131 -18.83 6.51 1.74
C CYS A 131 -18.51 5.27 0.91
N ASN A 132 -17.28 4.76 0.97
CA ASN A 132 -16.91 3.60 0.17
C ASN A 132 -17.43 2.32 0.81
N GLN A 133 -18.41 1.69 0.14
CA GLN A 133 -19.02 0.44 0.59
C GLN A 133 -17.99 -0.67 0.85
N TYR A 134 -16.92 -0.71 0.09
CA TYR A 134 -15.84 -1.68 0.24
C TYR A 134 -15.19 -1.67 1.64
N ILE A 135 -15.09 -0.50 2.27
CA ILE A 135 -14.52 -0.33 3.62
C ILE A 135 -15.61 -0.39 4.69
N THR A 136 -16.73 0.32 4.50
CA THR A 136 -17.81 0.39 5.48
C THR A 136 -18.46 -0.96 5.72
N GLN A 137 -18.59 -1.80 4.69
CA GLN A 137 -19.18 -3.13 4.79
C GLN A 137 -18.39 -4.06 5.73
N ARG A 138 -17.07 -3.92 5.78
CA ARG A 138 -16.22 -4.68 6.73
C ARG A 138 -16.45 -4.27 8.17
N ALA A 139 -16.63 -2.97 8.42
CA ALA A 139 -16.95 -2.44 9.75
C ALA A 139 -18.36 -2.83 10.22
N LEU A 140 -19.32 -2.91 9.31
CA LEU A 140 -20.71 -3.30 9.62
C LEU A 140 -20.86 -4.78 9.98
N GLY A 141 -19.89 -5.61 9.63
CA GLY A 141 -19.88 -7.04 9.99
C GLY A 141 -19.50 -7.34 11.45
N ALA A 142 -19.12 -6.31 12.23
CA ALA A 142 -18.70 -6.42 13.62
C ALA A 142 -19.60 -5.59 14.55
N ASP A 143 -19.54 -5.87 15.87
CA ASP A 143 -20.15 -5.02 16.86
C ASP A 143 -19.51 -3.62 16.90
N LEU A 144 -20.25 -2.61 17.35
CA LEU A 144 -19.84 -1.20 17.30
C LEU A 144 -18.49 -0.94 17.99
N LYS A 145 -18.23 -1.63 19.11
CA LYS A 145 -16.98 -1.49 19.87
C LYS A 145 -15.79 -2.05 19.08
N THR A 146 -15.94 -3.22 18.52
CA THR A 146 -14.92 -3.88 17.68
C THR A 146 -14.67 -3.09 16.39
N ALA A 147 -15.73 -2.61 15.74
CA ALA A 147 -15.62 -1.78 14.54
C ALA A 147 -14.84 -0.48 14.80
N ARG A 148 -15.15 0.23 15.89
CA ARG A 148 -14.43 1.45 16.29
C ARG A 148 -12.95 1.19 16.56
N ASN A 149 -12.65 0.18 17.36
CA ASN A 149 -11.27 -0.20 17.68
C ASN A 149 -10.50 -0.65 16.42
N GLY A 150 -11.16 -1.40 15.55
CA GLY A 150 -10.60 -1.83 14.28
C GLY A 150 -10.25 -0.67 13.36
N ILE A 151 -11.11 0.33 13.22
CA ILE A 151 -10.86 1.52 12.41
C ILE A 151 -9.71 2.35 12.99
N LEU A 152 -9.66 2.54 14.30
CA LEU A 152 -8.57 3.26 14.97
C LEU A 152 -7.23 2.52 14.78
N PHE A 153 -7.22 1.21 14.93
CA PHE A 153 -6.04 0.39 14.71
C PHE A 153 -5.58 0.40 13.25
N ALA A 154 -6.50 0.32 12.30
CA ALA A 154 -6.21 0.45 10.88
C ALA A 154 -5.62 1.82 10.54
N SER A 155 -6.13 2.90 11.13
CA SER A 155 -5.60 4.25 10.98
C SER A 155 -4.17 4.36 11.52
N PHE A 156 -3.90 3.75 12.67
CA PHE A 156 -2.56 3.70 13.24
C PHE A 156 -1.58 2.93 12.33
N LEU A 157 -1.97 1.74 11.85
CA LEU A 157 -1.15 0.97 10.91
C LEU A 157 -0.89 1.75 9.62
N LYS A 158 -1.86 2.51 9.14
CA LYS A 158 -1.70 3.35 7.95
C LYS A 158 -0.68 4.47 8.14
N LEU A 159 -0.51 5.00 9.35
CA LEU A 159 0.55 5.96 9.67
C LEU A 159 1.95 5.33 9.62
N LEU A 160 2.07 4.02 9.84
CA LEU A 160 3.33 3.29 9.74
C LEU A 160 3.70 2.90 8.30
N MET A 161 2.73 2.85 7.40
CA MET A 161 2.96 2.45 6.00
C MET A 161 4.00 3.31 5.26
N PRO A 162 4.09 4.63 5.43
CA PRO A 162 5.12 5.44 4.79
C PRO A 162 6.55 5.00 5.13
N VAL A 163 6.78 4.48 6.32
CA VAL A 163 8.09 3.94 6.73
C VAL A 163 8.52 2.74 5.87
N ILE A 164 7.56 1.98 5.37
CA ILE A 164 7.81 0.79 4.55
C ILE A 164 7.84 1.13 3.06
N VAL A 165 7.04 2.11 2.63
CA VAL A 165 6.80 2.39 1.19
C VAL A 165 7.67 3.53 0.68
N VAL A 166 8.03 4.49 1.53
CA VAL A 166 8.80 5.70 1.13
C VAL A 166 10.30 5.51 1.34
N LEU A 167 10.70 4.70 2.30
CA LEU A 167 12.10 4.31 2.52
C LEU A 167 12.48 3.13 1.65
#